data_0cd7eccf06a1d439692412c1a6a6b56d
#
_entry.id   0cd7eccf06a1d439692412c1a6a6b56d
#
_cell.length_a   1.000
_cell.length_b   1.000
_cell.length_c   1.000
_cell.angle_alpha   90.00
_cell.angle_beta   90.00
_cell.angle_gamma   90.00
#
_symmetry.space_group_name_H-M   'P 1'
#
loop_
_entity.id
_entity.type
_entity.pdbx_description
1 polymer ?
#
loop_
_entity_poly.entity_id
_entity_poly.type
_entity_poly.pdbx_seq_one_letter_code
_entity_poly.pdbx_strand_id
1 'polypeptide(L)'
;MESSEQRRIDASRPVVVVGAGIAGLTAARELVRRGLPVLLIERLTEVGGLARCFRYGDFTFDIGPHRFHTYSERALALIREALGGQYVLIDRCSSVYLFGRYHAWPLGISSIFRLPPSVLLRCLADLLRGRRGGKSREVPEGDQSFEDYIVSRYGPTLYDVFFKGYTTKFAHCTPDRLHHSWASQSIHRATIDRRYQQGSLLNVLRIALLPKPKVTKFIYPEGGIDLYPGLVRDAFLQDGGQLVTGVEDLALETGGEGITAVRFRDQRVEPAWLVWTAPPGDLASGLGLELPRLDFLSLLIFNVEVAGLVETPNQWTYFSDANLAISRISFPRNFHPRLVPSGKDGLCVEVTWPGAPPPAKELKRIGEQVVGELEAVGLVDRGRVERVHGEVITGAYPVYRMDYPRQLAAFVHRLSPFANLLCLGRCGTFWYNNMDDSIEAGLDLAQALAGPGPSALCPQREHAGVIWPAGQRDEFRLT
;
A
#
# COMPACT_ATOMS: atom_id res chain seq x y z
N MET A 1 2.89 -41.86 -14.84
CA MET A 1 1.60 -41.56 -14.19
C MET A 1 1.80 -41.82 -12.71
N GLU A 2 2.42 -40.91 -12.02
CA GLU A 2 2.54 -40.90 -10.56
C GLU A 2 1.49 -39.97 -10.01
N SER A 3 0.68 -40.51 -9.13
CA SER A 3 -0.45 -39.86 -8.50
C SER A 3 0.00 -38.63 -7.71
N SER A 4 -0.59 -37.47 -8.02
CA SER A 4 -0.55 -36.28 -7.18
C SER A 4 -1.26 -36.63 -5.85
N GLU A 5 -0.54 -37.24 -4.90
CA GLU A 5 -1.01 -37.35 -3.52
C GLU A 5 -1.16 -35.92 -2.97
N GLN A 6 -2.41 -35.52 -2.83
CA GLN A 6 -2.80 -34.30 -2.10
C GLN A 6 -2.21 -34.40 -0.68
N ARG A 7 -1.16 -33.63 -0.40
CA ARG A 7 -0.67 -33.50 0.98
C ARG A 7 -1.79 -32.88 1.82
N ARG A 8 -2.51 -33.71 2.56
CA ARG A 8 -3.44 -33.26 3.61
C ARG A 8 -2.63 -32.53 4.66
N ILE A 9 -3.13 -31.36 5.12
CA ILE A 9 -2.52 -30.63 6.23
C ILE A 9 -2.59 -31.56 7.46
N ASP A 10 -1.42 -31.85 8.03
CA ASP A 10 -1.33 -32.54 9.28
C ASP A 10 -1.87 -31.63 10.40
N ALA A 11 -3.02 -31.98 10.96
CA ALA A 11 -3.70 -31.25 12.03
C ALA A 11 -2.86 -31.12 13.32
N SER A 12 -1.76 -31.87 13.44
CA SER A 12 -0.84 -31.79 14.57
C SER A 12 0.21 -30.64 14.39
N ARG A 13 0.41 -30.11 13.16
CA ARG A 13 1.39 -29.08 12.83
C ARG A 13 0.67 -27.81 12.40
N PRO A 14 1.00 -26.64 13.01
CA PRO A 14 0.28 -25.40 12.71
C PRO A 14 0.68 -24.83 11.34
N VAL A 15 -0.21 -24.04 10.77
CA VAL A 15 0.17 -23.01 9.78
C VAL A 15 0.82 -21.87 10.55
N VAL A 16 2.09 -21.60 10.27
CA VAL A 16 2.81 -20.47 10.87
C VAL A 16 2.70 -19.29 9.93
N VAL A 17 2.14 -18.18 10.41
CA VAL A 17 2.03 -16.92 9.67
C VAL A 17 2.98 -15.91 10.28
N VAL A 18 3.91 -15.37 9.48
CA VAL A 18 4.87 -14.34 9.90
C VAL A 18 4.43 -12.99 9.40
N GLY A 19 4.12 -12.09 10.35
CA GLY A 19 3.61 -10.75 10.14
C GLY A 19 2.11 -10.61 10.36
N ALA A 20 1.72 -9.81 11.37
CA ALA A 20 0.33 -9.52 11.74
C ALA A 20 -0.19 -8.21 11.10
N GLY A 21 0.21 -7.92 9.85
CA GLY A 21 -0.45 -6.93 9.02
C GLY A 21 -1.81 -7.42 8.52
N ILE A 22 -2.53 -6.58 7.76
CA ILE A 22 -3.89 -6.89 7.28
C ILE A 22 -3.96 -8.25 6.56
N ALA A 23 -2.99 -8.55 5.67
CA ALA A 23 -2.98 -9.81 4.94
C ALA A 23 -2.79 -11.03 5.85
N GLY A 24 -1.79 -10.96 6.74
CA GLY A 24 -1.49 -12.05 7.68
C GLY A 24 -2.60 -12.29 8.70
N LEU A 25 -3.18 -11.23 9.27
CA LEU A 25 -4.31 -11.31 10.19
C LEU A 25 -5.55 -11.92 9.51
N THR A 26 -5.86 -11.47 8.28
CA THR A 26 -7.00 -12.02 7.52
C THR A 26 -6.80 -13.51 7.24
N ALA A 27 -5.62 -13.88 6.73
CA ALA A 27 -5.29 -15.28 6.46
C ALA A 27 -5.37 -16.13 7.74
N ALA A 28 -4.74 -15.68 8.82
CA ALA A 28 -4.70 -16.39 10.10
C ALA A 28 -6.12 -16.65 10.66
N ARG A 29 -6.95 -15.59 10.74
CA ARG A 29 -8.34 -15.72 11.21
C ARG A 29 -9.14 -16.68 10.36
N GLU A 30 -9.07 -16.54 9.04
CA GLU A 30 -9.85 -17.37 8.12
C GLU A 30 -9.39 -18.84 8.09
N LEU A 31 -8.10 -19.10 8.33
CA LEU A 31 -7.60 -20.46 8.49
C LEU A 31 -8.13 -21.13 9.78
N VAL A 32 -8.10 -20.39 10.91
CA VAL A 32 -8.66 -20.90 12.18
C VAL A 32 -10.15 -21.18 12.06
N ARG A 33 -10.93 -20.30 11.43
CA ARG A 33 -12.36 -20.51 11.17
C ARG A 33 -12.65 -21.77 10.32
N ARG A 34 -11.65 -22.21 9.55
CA ARG A 34 -11.72 -23.47 8.77
C ARG A 34 -11.16 -24.68 9.52
N GLY A 35 -10.87 -24.54 10.80
CA GLY A 35 -10.43 -25.63 11.67
C GLY A 35 -8.94 -25.96 11.59
N LEU A 36 -8.11 -25.09 11.02
CA LEU A 36 -6.67 -25.28 10.96
C LEU A 36 -6.00 -24.66 12.18
N PRO A 37 -5.03 -25.33 12.84
CA PRO A 37 -4.24 -24.72 13.89
C PRO A 37 -3.32 -23.63 13.28
N VAL A 38 -3.33 -22.42 13.84
CA VAL A 38 -2.55 -21.29 13.33
C VAL A 38 -1.75 -20.64 14.46
N LEU A 39 -0.46 -20.43 14.19
CA LEU A 39 0.42 -19.59 14.97
C LEU A 39 0.78 -18.33 14.18
N LEU A 40 0.35 -17.16 14.66
CA LEU A 40 0.68 -15.85 14.08
C LEU A 40 1.83 -15.21 14.87
N ILE A 41 2.90 -14.85 14.18
CA ILE A 41 4.11 -14.24 14.77
C ILE A 41 4.26 -12.82 14.24
N GLU A 42 4.45 -11.84 15.15
CA GLU A 42 4.63 -10.44 14.80
C GLU A 42 5.88 -9.87 15.48
N ARG A 43 6.69 -9.12 14.73
CA ARG A 43 7.89 -8.47 15.23
C ARG A 43 7.59 -7.34 16.21
N LEU A 44 6.57 -6.55 15.92
CA LEU A 44 6.14 -5.46 16.77
C LEU A 44 5.29 -5.98 17.95
N THR A 45 5.12 -5.16 18.97
CA THR A 45 4.21 -5.44 20.08
C THR A 45 2.75 -5.28 19.69
N GLU A 46 2.48 -4.59 18.59
CA GLU A 46 1.16 -4.25 18.06
C GLU A 46 0.92 -4.89 16.69
N VAL A 47 -0.31 -5.31 16.45
CA VAL A 47 -0.75 -5.83 15.15
C VAL A 47 -1.18 -4.71 14.20
N GLY A 48 -1.42 -5.03 12.91
CA GLY A 48 -1.96 -4.10 11.92
C GLY A 48 -0.96 -3.70 10.82
N GLY A 49 0.35 -3.85 11.06
CA GLY A 49 1.37 -3.46 10.08
C GLY A 49 1.31 -1.97 9.76
N LEU A 50 0.98 -1.59 8.52
CA LEU A 50 0.78 -0.19 8.15
C LEU A 50 -0.59 0.39 8.57
N ALA A 51 -1.57 -0.45 8.88
CA ALA A 51 -2.88 -0.03 9.39
C ALA A 51 -2.86 0.12 10.92
N ARG A 52 -1.95 0.93 11.43
CA ARG A 52 -1.78 1.28 12.85
C ARG A 52 -1.93 2.77 13.05
N CYS A 53 -2.07 3.18 14.30
CA CYS A 53 -2.12 4.57 14.71
C CYS A 53 -0.99 4.91 15.68
N PHE A 54 -0.54 6.16 15.63
CA PHE A 54 0.25 6.77 16.68
C PHE A 54 -0.68 7.58 17.60
N ARG A 55 -0.47 7.49 18.92
CA ARG A 55 -1.26 8.22 19.90
C ARG A 55 -0.34 9.09 20.77
N TYR A 56 -0.69 10.38 20.88
CA TYR A 56 0.01 11.34 21.71
C TYR A 56 -1.02 12.11 22.53
N GLY A 57 -1.20 11.69 23.81
CA GLY A 57 -2.32 12.17 24.62
C GLY A 57 -3.66 11.85 23.95
N ASP A 58 -4.46 12.88 23.70
CA ASP A 58 -5.78 12.76 23.05
C ASP A 58 -5.73 12.84 21.52
N PHE A 59 -4.54 12.93 20.92
CA PHE A 59 -4.36 12.87 19.46
C PHE A 59 -4.15 11.45 18.99
N THR A 60 -4.84 11.09 17.90
CA THR A 60 -4.65 9.84 17.18
C THR A 60 -4.35 10.12 15.71
N PHE A 61 -3.25 9.55 15.22
CA PHE A 61 -2.81 9.71 13.83
C PHE A 61 -2.64 8.34 13.18
N ASP A 62 -3.35 8.10 12.09
CA ASP A 62 -3.08 6.94 11.24
C ASP A 62 -1.71 7.08 10.56
N ILE A 63 -1.09 5.99 10.17
CA ILE A 63 0.10 6.01 9.31
C ILE A 63 -0.30 6.41 7.88
N GLY A 64 -0.57 7.70 7.68
CA GLY A 64 -1.13 8.26 6.45
C GLY A 64 -2.65 8.01 6.29
N PRO A 65 -3.28 8.43 5.17
CA PRO A 65 -4.73 8.39 5.01
C PRO A 65 -5.24 6.98 4.72
N HIS A 66 -5.48 6.21 5.74
CA HIS A 66 -6.09 4.89 5.65
C HIS A 66 -7.63 4.97 5.60
N ARG A 67 -8.25 4.11 4.82
CA ARG A 67 -9.70 3.98 4.67
C ARG A 67 -10.05 2.68 3.97
N PHE A 68 -11.27 2.18 4.13
CA PHE A 68 -11.78 1.08 3.35
C PHE A 68 -12.66 1.58 2.22
N HIS A 69 -12.19 1.34 1.00
CA HIS A 69 -12.95 1.53 -0.22
C HIS A 69 -12.69 0.31 -1.11
N THR A 70 -13.71 -0.48 -1.33
CA THR A 70 -13.57 -1.73 -2.09
C THR A 70 -14.78 -1.95 -3.00
N TYR A 71 -14.53 -2.65 -4.10
CA TYR A 71 -15.56 -3.20 -4.98
C TYR A 71 -15.76 -4.71 -4.74
N SER A 72 -14.96 -5.30 -3.87
CA SER A 72 -15.11 -6.70 -3.49
C SER A 72 -16.19 -6.84 -2.42
N GLU A 73 -17.24 -7.60 -2.74
CA GLU A 73 -18.29 -7.91 -1.76
C GLU A 73 -17.77 -8.76 -0.61
N ARG A 74 -16.80 -9.67 -0.87
CA ARG A 74 -16.17 -10.52 0.15
C ARG A 74 -15.38 -9.67 1.15
N ALA A 75 -14.51 -8.78 0.64
CA ALA A 75 -13.74 -7.87 1.49
C ALA A 75 -14.67 -6.94 2.28
N LEU A 76 -15.70 -6.38 1.62
CA LEU A 76 -16.67 -5.51 2.28
C LEU A 76 -17.45 -6.22 3.38
N ALA A 77 -17.86 -7.46 3.15
CA ALA A 77 -18.56 -8.27 4.15
C ALA A 77 -17.66 -8.50 5.38
N LEU A 78 -16.39 -8.89 5.17
CA LEU A 78 -15.45 -9.11 6.26
C LEU A 78 -15.14 -7.82 7.05
N ILE A 79 -14.99 -6.68 6.36
CA ILE A 79 -14.77 -5.38 7.00
C ILE A 79 -15.96 -5.01 7.90
N ARG A 80 -17.18 -5.16 7.39
CA ARG A 80 -18.41 -4.85 8.16
C ARG A 80 -18.63 -5.82 9.32
N GLU A 81 -18.37 -7.10 9.11
CA GLU A 81 -18.43 -8.13 10.17
C GLU A 81 -17.47 -7.77 11.29
N ALA A 82 -16.20 -7.50 10.97
CA ALA A 82 -15.18 -7.20 11.97
C ALA A 82 -15.48 -5.91 12.74
N LEU A 83 -15.91 -4.85 12.06
CA LEU A 83 -16.20 -3.57 12.70
C LEU A 83 -17.50 -3.55 13.51
N GLY A 84 -18.45 -4.47 13.25
CA GLY A 84 -19.67 -4.58 14.04
C GLY A 84 -20.48 -3.29 14.18
N GLY A 85 -20.41 -2.38 13.21
CA GLY A 85 -21.06 -1.08 13.23
C GLY A 85 -20.20 0.06 13.82
N GLN A 86 -19.01 -0.19 14.32
CA GLN A 86 -18.07 0.81 14.87
C GLN A 86 -17.33 1.55 13.75
N TYR A 87 -18.07 2.15 12.82
CA TYR A 87 -17.52 2.91 11.71
C TYR A 87 -18.45 4.01 11.21
N VAL A 88 -17.89 4.97 10.52
CA VAL A 88 -18.61 6.03 9.82
C VAL A 88 -18.46 5.90 8.32
N LEU A 89 -19.46 6.38 7.58
CA LEU A 89 -19.40 6.52 6.12
C LEU A 89 -19.08 7.97 5.78
N ILE A 90 -17.94 8.19 5.16
CA ILE A 90 -17.42 9.52 4.87
C ILE A 90 -17.42 9.77 3.37
N ASP A 91 -17.88 10.93 2.95
CA ASP A 91 -17.76 11.41 1.59
C ASP A 91 -16.32 11.81 1.30
N ARG A 92 -15.72 11.25 0.23
CA ARG A 92 -14.35 11.55 -0.14
C ARG A 92 -14.18 13.03 -0.49
N CYS A 93 -13.28 13.71 0.19
CA CYS A 93 -12.79 15.03 -0.16
C CYS A 93 -11.26 15.03 -0.12
N SER A 94 -10.63 15.27 -1.25
CA SER A 94 -9.17 15.32 -1.35
C SER A 94 -8.72 16.37 -2.35
N SER A 95 -7.49 16.84 -2.23
CA SER A 95 -6.93 17.86 -3.10
C SER A 95 -5.49 17.53 -3.52
N VAL A 96 -4.99 18.29 -4.48
CA VAL A 96 -3.58 18.36 -4.85
C VAL A 96 -3.12 19.81 -4.80
N TYR A 97 -1.99 20.07 -4.16
CA TYR A 97 -1.31 21.34 -4.19
C TYR A 97 -0.38 21.39 -5.41
N LEU A 98 -0.66 22.34 -6.30
CA LEU A 98 0.04 22.48 -7.57
C LEU A 98 0.02 23.96 -8.00
N PHE A 99 1.14 24.48 -8.50
CA PHE A 99 1.29 25.90 -8.89
C PHE A 99 0.91 26.91 -7.79
N GLY A 100 1.27 26.60 -6.54
CA GLY A 100 0.95 27.45 -5.40
C GLY A 100 -0.52 27.49 -4.98
N ARG A 101 -1.35 26.53 -5.44
CA ARG A 101 -2.81 26.48 -5.18
C ARG A 101 -3.32 25.09 -4.90
N TYR A 102 -4.40 25.03 -4.14
CA TYR A 102 -5.14 23.77 -3.87
C TYR A 102 -6.17 23.55 -4.97
N HIS A 103 -6.14 22.36 -5.57
CA HIS A 103 -7.08 21.90 -6.57
C HIS A 103 -7.78 20.65 -6.07
N ALA A 104 -9.10 20.54 -6.28
CA ALA A 104 -9.84 19.32 -5.92
C ALA A 104 -9.28 18.11 -6.69
N TRP A 105 -9.19 16.97 -6.02
CA TRP A 105 -8.72 15.71 -6.63
C TRP A 105 -9.81 14.64 -6.58
N PRO A 106 -10.15 13.92 -7.67
CA PRO A 106 -9.60 14.09 -9.04
C PRO A 106 -9.87 15.44 -9.64
N LEU A 107 -9.01 15.88 -10.58
CA LEU A 107 -9.16 17.17 -11.25
C LEU A 107 -10.48 17.22 -12.03
N GLY A 108 -11.33 18.18 -11.71
CA GLY A 108 -12.54 18.48 -12.46
C GLY A 108 -12.35 19.65 -13.43
N ILE A 109 -13.40 19.98 -14.19
CA ILE A 109 -13.40 21.11 -15.15
C ILE A 109 -12.94 22.42 -14.49
N SER A 110 -13.48 22.73 -13.31
CA SER A 110 -13.10 23.93 -12.56
C SER A 110 -11.60 24.00 -12.22
N SER A 111 -10.96 22.85 -12.00
CA SER A 111 -9.52 22.75 -11.76
C SER A 111 -8.72 22.97 -13.04
N ILE A 112 -9.20 22.46 -14.17
CA ILE A 112 -8.56 22.65 -15.49
C ILE A 112 -8.50 24.14 -15.86
N PHE A 113 -9.59 24.86 -15.68
CA PHE A 113 -9.63 26.31 -15.97
C PHE A 113 -8.77 27.18 -15.02
N ARG A 114 -8.34 26.61 -13.90
CA ARG A 114 -7.39 27.27 -12.96
C ARG A 114 -5.93 26.99 -13.27
N LEU A 115 -5.65 26.13 -14.25
CA LEU A 115 -4.28 25.88 -14.71
C LEU A 115 -3.78 27.10 -15.51
N PRO A 116 -2.47 27.37 -15.54
CA PRO A 116 -1.90 28.42 -16.35
C PRO A 116 -2.29 28.28 -17.83
N PRO A 117 -2.69 29.38 -18.52
CA PRO A 117 -3.10 29.31 -19.92
C PRO A 117 -2.05 28.68 -20.85
N SER A 118 -0.76 28.87 -20.54
CA SER A 118 0.34 28.24 -21.28
C SER A 118 0.33 26.72 -21.19
N VAL A 119 -0.10 26.15 -20.07
CA VAL A 119 -0.26 24.70 -19.88
C VAL A 119 -1.41 24.18 -20.73
N LEU A 120 -2.55 24.90 -20.72
CA LEU A 120 -3.73 24.52 -21.51
C LEU A 120 -3.42 24.56 -23.01
N LEU A 121 -2.73 25.58 -23.50
CA LEU A 121 -2.32 25.70 -24.90
C LEU A 121 -1.37 24.56 -25.31
N ARG A 122 -0.40 24.21 -24.46
CA ARG A 122 0.50 23.07 -24.71
C ARG A 122 -0.25 21.74 -24.73
N CYS A 123 -1.20 21.50 -23.80
CA CYS A 123 -2.04 20.31 -23.82
C CYS A 123 -2.87 20.21 -25.09
N LEU A 124 -3.41 21.33 -25.58
CA LEU A 124 -4.13 21.37 -26.86
C LEU A 124 -3.21 21.06 -28.04
N ALA A 125 -1.99 21.61 -28.05
CA ALA A 125 -0.99 21.28 -29.07
C ALA A 125 -0.62 19.80 -29.06
N ASP A 126 -0.46 19.18 -27.89
CA ASP A 126 -0.21 17.75 -27.76
C ASP A 126 -1.35 16.91 -28.32
N LEU A 127 -2.60 17.30 -28.06
CA LEU A 127 -3.79 16.65 -28.65
C LEU A 127 -3.80 16.71 -30.19
N LEU A 128 -3.46 17.87 -30.74
CA LEU A 128 -3.43 18.05 -32.19
C LEU A 128 -2.27 17.28 -32.85
N ARG A 129 -1.12 17.22 -32.19
CA ARG A 129 0.05 16.43 -32.66
C ARG A 129 -0.22 14.95 -32.55
N GLY A 130 -0.81 14.44 -31.45
CA GLY A 130 -1.18 13.04 -31.27
C GLY A 130 -2.16 12.53 -32.32
N ARG A 131 -3.01 13.42 -32.87
CA ARG A 131 -3.89 13.09 -34.01
C ARG A 131 -3.17 13.02 -35.36
N ARG A 132 -2.01 13.66 -35.50
CA ARG A 132 -1.24 13.72 -36.76
C ARG A 132 -0.10 12.72 -36.82
N GLY A 133 0.41 12.28 -35.68
CA GLY A 133 1.52 11.33 -35.58
C GLY A 133 1.00 9.91 -35.48
N GLY A 134 1.03 9.21 -36.62
CA GLY A 134 0.80 7.78 -36.66
C GLY A 134 1.82 7.02 -35.82
N LYS A 135 1.34 5.92 -35.21
CA LYS A 135 2.09 4.87 -34.51
C LYS A 135 3.06 5.41 -33.43
N SER A 136 2.56 5.53 -32.21
CA SER A 136 3.41 5.38 -31.05
C SER A 136 4.35 4.22 -31.31
N ARG A 137 5.64 4.40 -31.06
CA ARG A 137 6.60 3.29 -31.09
C ARG A 137 6.01 2.24 -30.17
N GLU A 138 5.51 1.13 -30.71
CA GLU A 138 5.04 0.01 -29.93
C GLU A 138 6.27 -0.58 -29.21
N VAL A 139 6.58 -0.01 -28.05
CA VAL A 139 7.49 -0.65 -27.10
C VAL A 139 6.71 -1.84 -26.55
N PRO A 140 7.22 -3.06 -26.60
CA PRO A 140 6.58 -4.20 -25.98
C PRO A 140 6.19 -3.85 -24.54
N GLU A 141 5.00 -4.23 -24.11
CA GLU A 141 4.44 -3.79 -22.83
C GLU A 141 5.36 -4.11 -21.63
N GLY A 142 6.16 -5.17 -21.73
CA GLY A 142 7.13 -5.60 -20.70
C GLY A 142 8.38 -4.73 -20.51
N ASP A 143 8.72 -3.85 -21.47
CA ASP A 143 9.94 -3.03 -21.44
C ASP A 143 9.63 -1.52 -21.37
N GLN A 144 8.37 -1.16 -21.17
CA GLN A 144 7.92 0.24 -21.13
C GLN A 144 8.22 0.89 -19.79
N SER A 145 8.82 2.10 -19.81
CA SER A 145 8.99 2.92 -18.62
C SER A 145 7.68 3.59 -18.20
N PHE A 146 7.60 4.05 -16.95
CA PHE A 146 6.49 4.87 -16.49
C PHE A 146 6.37 6.18 -17.29
N GLU A 147 7.49 6.80 -17.67
CA GLU A 147 7.50 7.97 -18.54
C GLU A 147 6.85 7.68 -19.88
N ASP A 148 7.32 6.63 -20.60
CA ASP A 148 6.76 6.24 -21.90
C ASP A 148 5.27 5.94 -21.82
N TYR A 149 4.85 5.24 -20.76
CA TYR A 149 3.46 4.92 -20.51
C TYR A 149 2.58 6.16 -20.35
N ILE A 150 3.03 7.14 -19.57
CA ILE A 150 2.27 8.36 -19.32
C ILE A 150 2.27 9.27 -20.55
N VAL A 151 3.43 9.49 -21.16
CA VAL A 151 3.57 10.35 -22.35
C VAL A 151 2.73 9.82 -23.50
N SER A 152 2.73 8.51 -23.75
CA SER A 152 1.92 7.91 -24.83
C SER A 152 0.42 8.08 -24.63
N ARG A 153 -0.07 8.08 -23.38
CA ARG A 153 -1.50 8.15 -23.06
C ARG A 153 -2.03 9.56 -22.82
N TYR A 154 -1.24 10.39 -22.15
CA TYR A 154 -1.68 11.70 -21.67
C TYR A 154 -0.93 12.88 -22.32
N GLY A 155 0.13 12.61 -23.06
CA GLY A 155 0.98 13.60 -23.71
C GLY A 155 2.07 14.16 -22.80
N PRO A 156 3.12 14.74 -23.41
CA PRO A 156 4.30 15.21 -22.68
C PRO A 156 3.99 16.37 -21.72
N THR A 157 3.04 17.25 -22.06
CA THR A 157 2.70 18.39 -21.18
C THR A 157 2.08 17.93 -19.86
N LEU A 158 1.12 16.98 -19.88
CA LEU A 158 0.55 16.46 -18.64
C LEU A 158 1.56 15.64 -17.86
N TYR A 159 2.43 14.89 -18.52
CA TYR A 159 3.54 14.22 -17.88
C TYR A 159 4.42 15.20 -17.11
N ASP A 160 4.93 16.25 -17.77
CA ASP A 160 5.82 17.24 -17.14
C ASP A 160 5.16 17.94 -15.94
N VAL A 161 3.87 18.26 -16.06
CA VAL A 161 3.15 19.07 -15.07
C VAL A 161 2.71 18.26 -13.85
N PHE A 162 2.18 17.05 -14.05
CA PHE A 162 1.51 16.33 -12.97
C PHE A 162 2.29 15.12 -12.46
N PHE A 163 3.08 14.48 -13.33
CA PHE A 163 3.65 13.18 -12.99
C PHE A 163 5.14 13.25 -12.70
N LYS A 164 5.92 13.94 -13.52
CA LYS A 164 7.38 13.94 -13.44
C LYS A 164 7.90 14.41 -12.08
N GLY A 165 7.52 15.63 -11.65
CA GLY A 165 7.98 16.21 -10.39
C GLY A 165 7.58 15.39 -9.17
N TYR A 166 6.28 15.07 -9.08
CA TYR A 166 5.75 14.27 -7.98
C TYR A 166 6.38 12.87 -7.91
N THR A 167 6.44 12.16 -9.05
CA THR A 167 6.98 10.80 -9.08
C THR A 167 8.46 10.77 -8.76
N THR A 168 9.25 11.71 -9.30
CA THR A 168 10.68 11.82 -8.98
C THR A 168 10.91 12.05 -7.50
N LYS A 169 10.15 12.96 -6.89
CA LYS A 169 10.20 13.23 -5.45
C LYS A 169 9.78 12.00 -4.64
N PHE A 170 8.63 11.41 -4.97
CA PHE A 170 8.06 10.30 -4.21
C PHE A 170 8.91 9.03 -4.31
N ALA A 171 9.35 8.66 -5.53
CA ALA A 171 10.08 7.42 -5.78
C ALA A 171 11.60 7.57 -5.63
N HIS A 172 12.11 8.78 -5.40
CA HIS A 172 13.55 9.10 -5.36
C HIS A 172 14.33 8.59 -6.57
N CYS A 173 13.66 8.54 -7.72
CA CYS A 173 14.29 8.25 -9.02
C CYS A 173 13.46 8.88 -10.15
N THR A 174 14.08 9.04 -11.30
CA THR A 174 13.41 9.60 -12.47
C THR A 174 12.40 8.60 -13.07
N PRO A 175 11.27 9.08 -13.61
CA PRO A 175 10.18 8.23 -14.13
C PRO A 175 10.58 7.26 -15.24
N ASP A 176 11.62 7.58 -16.03
CA ASP A 176 12.21 6.71 -17.06
C ASP A 176 12.87 5.44 -16.48
N ARG A 177 13.22 5.46 -15.18
CA ARG A 177 13.79 4.32 -14.44
C ARG A 177 12.75 3.49 -13.70
N LEU A 178 11.50 3.89 -13.74
CA LEU A 178 10.38 3.13 -13.17
C LEU A 178 9.68 2.33 -14.26
N HIS A 179 9.31 1.10 -13.95
CA HIS A 179 8.51 0.24 -14.81
C HIS A 179 7.08 0.79 -14.95
N HIS A 180 6.44 0.58 -16.08
CA HIS A 180 5.09 1.08 -16.36
C HIS A 180 4.03 0.64 -15.32
N SER A 181 4.21 -0.51 -14.68
CA SER A 181 3.33 -0.99 -13.61
C SER A 181 3.23 -0.02 -12.42
N TRP A 182 4.18 0.92 -12.27
CA TRP A 182 4.07 2.00 -11.31
C TRP A 182 2.81 2.86 -11.55
N ALA A 183 2.38 2.98 -12.81
CA ALA A 183 1.17 3.73 -13.17
C ALA A 183 -0.11 3.08 -12.61
N SER A 184 -0.21 1.75 -12.66
CA SER A 184 -1.37 1.03 -12.14
C SER A 184 -1.51 1.24 -10.62
N GLN A 185 -0.39 1.39 -9.94
CA GLN A 185 -0.35 1.57 -8.49
C GLN A 185 -0.54 3.03 -8.07
N SER A 186 0.01 3.99 -8.81
CA SER A 186 -0.04 5.41 -8.45
C SER A 186 -1.28 6.13 -8.99
N ILE A 187 -1.70 5.83 -10.23
CA ILE A 187 -2.79 6.54 -10.89
C ILE A 187 -4.12 5.83 -10.69
N HIS A 188 -4.18 4.52 -10.95
CA HIS A 188 -5.43 3.78 -10.88
C HIS A 188 -6.00 3.73 -9.46
N ARG A 189 -5.13 3.80 -8.44
CA ARG A 189 -5.56 3.83 -7.03
C ARG A 189 -5.90 5.23 -6.53
N ALA A 190 -5.24 6.25 -7.05
CA ALA A 190 -5.60 7.62 -6.77
C ALA A 190 -6.95 8.01 -7.39
N THR A 191 -7.32 7.38 -8.51
CA THR A 191 -8.59 7.55 -9.20
C THR A 191 -9.52 6.38 -8.91
N ILE A 192 -10.41 6.55 -7.94
CA ILE A 192 -11.40 5.53 -7.53
C ILE A 192 -12.43 5.25 -8.64
N ASP A 193 -12.67 6.20 -9.54
CA ASP A 193 -13.62 6.05 -10.63
C ASP A 193 -13.00 5.29 -11.80
N ARG A 194 -13.47 4.06 -12.04
CA ARG A 194 -13.03 3.21 -13.16
C ARG A 194 -13.12 3.88 -14.53
N ARG A 195 -13.95 4.90 -14.69
CA ARG A 195 -14.05 5.68 -15.94
C ARG A 195 -12.76 6.43 -16.27
N TYR A 196 -11.96 6.78 -15.24
CA TYR A 196 -10.66 7.42 -15.40
C TYR A 196 -9.52 6.43 -15.71
N GLN A 197 -9.76 5.13 -15.56
CA GLN A 197 -8.74 4.10 -15.77
C GLN A 197 -8.48 3.78 -17.24
N GLN A 198 -9.40 4.12 -18.14
CA GLN A 198 -9.23 3.90 -19.59
C GLN A 198 -8.79 5.23 -20.25
N GLY A 199 -7.49 5.51 -20.22
CA GLY A 199 -7.01 6.85 -20.42
C GLY A 199 -6.44 7.17 -21.77
N SER A 200 -7.12 8.07 -22.44
CA SER A 200 -6.48 9.03 -23.33
C SER A 200 -6.83 10.43 -22.84
N LEU A 201 -6.02 11.44 -23.20
CA LEU A 201 -6.31 12.85 -22.89
C LEU A 201 -7.73 13.26 -23.34
N LEU A 202 -8.26 12.67 -24.43
CA LEU A 202 -9.63 12.85 -24.88
C LEU A 202 -10.66 12.30 -23.87
N ASN A 203 -10.38 11.17 -23.23
CA ASN A 203 -11.25 10.61 -22.20
C ASN A 203 -11.22 11.46 -20.94
N VAL A 204 -10.08 12.02 -20.54
CA VAL A 204 -9.99 12.97 -19.42
C VAL A 204 -10.85 14.20 -19.69
N LEU A 205 -10.81 14.76 -20.90
CA LEU A 205 -11.66 15.89 -21.29
C LEU A 205 -13.15 15.52 -21.37
N ARG A 206 -13.51 14.36 -21.93
CA ARG A 206 -14.88 13.85 -21.94
C ARG A 206 -15.44 13.66 -20.53
N ILE A 207 -14.63 13.05 -19.65
CA ILE A 207 -15.04 12.78 -18.26
C ILE A 207 -15.15 14.10 -17.48
N ALA A 208 -14.29 15.08 -17.77
CA ALA A 208 -14.40 16.42 -17.20
C ALA A 208 -15.73 17.11 -17.59
N LEU A 209 -16.33 16.76 -18.72
CA LEU A 209 -17.63 17.28 -19.19
C LEU A 209 -18.83 16.48 -18.64
N LEU A 210 -18.60 15.30 -18.05
CA LEU A 210 -19.70 14.51 -17.47
C LEU A 210 -20.09 15.05 -16.08
N PRO A 211 -21.36 14.84 -15.66
CA PRO A 211 -21.75 15.14 -14.28
C PRO A 211 -20.78 14.47 -13.30
N LYS A 212 -20.44 15.18 -12.22
CA LYS A 212 -19.57 14.62 -11.18
C LYS A 212 -20.08 13.23 -10.80
N PRO A 213 -19.20 12.22 -10.67
CA PRO A 213 -19.62 10.92 -10.15
C PRO A 213 -20.29 11.14 -8.80
N LYS A 214 -21.30 10.32 -8.48
CA LYS A 214 -21.85 10.29 -7.13
C LYS A 214 -20.68 10.20 -6.17
N VAL A 215 -20.64 11.08 -5.17
CA VAL A 215 -19.56 11.16 -4.19
C VAL A 215 -19.32 9.74 -3.65
N THR A 216 -18.11 9.24 -3.80
CA THR A 216 -17.77 7.91 -3.35
C THR A 216 -17.57 7.95 -1.85
N LYS A 217 -18.40 7.23 -1.12
CA LYS A 217 -18.25 7.05 0.32
C LYS A 217 -17.23 5.96 0.61
N PHE A 218 -16.51 6.12 1.68
CA PHE A 218 -15.63 5.09 2.23
C PHE A 218 -15.95 4.81 3.71
N ILE A 219 -15.62 3.62 4.15
CA ILE A 219 -15.74 3.21 5.55
C ILE A 219 -14.49 3.67 6.29
N TYR A 220 -14.68 4.30 7.45
CA TYR A 220 -13.62 4.65 8.36
C TYR A 220 -13.97 4.20 9.78
N PRO A 221 -13.11 3.42 10.49
CA PRO A 221 -13.37 2.96 11.85
C PRO A 221 -13.40 4.10 12.85
N GLU A 222 -14.27 4.02 13.85
CA GLU A 222 -14.34 5.02 14.92
C GLU A 222 -13.07 4.94 15.80
N GLY A 223 -12.35 6.07 15.92
CA GLY A 223 -11.17 6.16 16.81
C GLY A 223 -9.83 5.76 16.17
N GLY A 224 -9.80 5.47 14.85
CA GLY A 224 -8.58 5.20 14.10
C GLY A 224 -8.62 3.89 13.30
N ILE A 225 -7.72 3.79 12.31
CA ILE A 225 -7.69 2.62 11.43
C ILE A 225 -7.32 1.34 12.15
N ASP A 226 -6.56 1.42 13.24
CA ASP A 226 -6.08 0.28 14.04
C ASP A 226 -7.19 -0.47 14.79
N LEU A 227 -8.39 0.11 14.88
CA LEU A 227 -9.56 -0.60 15.41
C LEU A 227 -9.84 -1.87 14.61
N TYR A 228 -9.76 -1.81 13.29
CA TYR A 228 -10.03 -2.97 12.44
C TYR A 228 -9.06 -4.14 12.68
N PRO A 229 -7.73 -3.98 12.55
CA PRO A 229 -6.82 -5.09 12.84
C PRO A 229 -6.90 -5.57 14.29
N GLY A 230 -7.19 -4.68 15.25
CA GLY A 230 -7.43 -5.04 16.64
C GLY A 230 -8.62 -6.01 16.81
N LEU A 231 -9.75 -5.69 16.19
CA LEU A 231 -10.95 -6.55 16.22
C LEU A 231 -10.73 -7.89 15.48
N VAL A 232 -10.01 -7.87 14.36
CA VAL A 232 -9.65 -9.11 13.64
C VAL A 232 -8.73 -10.00 14.48
N ARG A 233 -7.76 -9.43 15.20
CA ARG A 233 -6.91 -10.13 16.17
C ARG A 233 -7.74 -10.75 17.28
N ASP A 234 -8.65 -10.00 17.88
CA ASP A 234 -9.45 -10.46 18.99
C ASP A 234 -10.35 -11.65 18.58
N ALA A 235 -10.98 -11.56 17.41
CA ALA A 235 -11.73 -12.65 16.82
C ALA A 235 -10.85 -13.88 16.52
N PHE A 236 -9.64 -13.68 15.97
CA PHE A 236 -8.67 -14.75 15.74
C PHE A 236 -8.30 -15.49 17.02
N LEU A 237 -8.07 -14.77 18.12
CA LEU A 237 -7.76 -15.37 19.43
C LEU A 237 -8.98 -16.09 20.03
N GLN A 238 -10.17 -15.51 19.90
CA GLN A 238 -11.42 -16.14 20.35
C GLN A 238 -11.73 -17.43 19.61
N ASP A 239 -11.42 -17.50 18.33
CA ASP A 239 -11.58 -18.70 17.49
C ASP A 239 -10.49 -19.77 17.76
N GLY A 240 -9.57 -19.54 18.71
CA GLY A 240 -8.53 -20.49 19.14
C GLY A 240 -7.19 -20.34 18.45
N GLY A 241 -6.95 -19.25 17.72
CA GLY A 241 -5.65 -18.92 17.13
C GLY A 241 -4.62 -18.53 18.20
N GLN A 242 -3.35 -18.71 17.89
CA GLN A 242 -2.23 -18.34 18.76
C GLN A 242 -1.47 -17.15 18.17
N LEU A 243 -1.20 -16.13 19.00
CA LEU A 243 -0.44 -14.92 18.61
C LEU A 243 0.75 -14.72 19.52
N VAL A 244 1.93 -14.49 18.91
CA VAL A 244 3.13 -14.06 19.61
C VAL A 244 3.63 -12.76 18.98
N THR A 245 3.70 -11.70 19.79
CA THR A 245 4.17 -10.37 19.38
C THR A 245 5.54 -10.05 19.99
N GLY A 246 6.23 -9.02 19.47
CA GLY A 246 7.57 -8.63 19.96
C GLY A 246 8.66 -9.67 19.65
N VAL A 247 8.57 -10.33 18.50
CA VAL A 247 9.55 -11.35 18.07
C VAL A 247 10.54 -10.71 17.09
N GLU A 248 11.72 -10.38 17.57
CA GLU A 248 12.80 -9.78 16.76
C GLU A 248 13.77 -10.83 16.22
N ASP A 249 13.90 -11.99 16.89
CA ASP A 249 14.88 -13.04 16.70
C ASP A 249 14.33 -14.28 15.96
N LEU A 250 13.56 -14.09 14.90
CA LEU A 250 13.01 -15.19 14.13
C LEU A 250 14.06 -15.81 13.19
N ALA A 251 14.24 -17.13 13.28
CA ALA A 251 15.10 -17.91 12.41
C ALA A 251 14.36 -19.06 11.74
N LEU A 252 14.77 -19.41 10.53
CA LEU A 252 14.19 -20.50 9.74
C LEU A 252 15.16 -21.67 9.64
N GLU A 253 14.67 -22.88 9.91
CA GLU A 253 15.41 -24.10 9.65
C GLU A 253 14.86 -24.73 8.35
N THR A 254 15.76 -25.20 7.50
CA THR A 254 15.43 -25.82 6.23
C THR A 254 15.95 -27.25 6.17
N GLY A 255 15.26 -28.13 5.45
CA GLY A 255 15.70 -29.50 5.23
C GLY A 255 14.83 -30.21 4.22
N GLY A 256 15.42 -31.13 3.43
CA GLY A 256 14.71 -31.78 2.35
C GLY A 256 14.15 -30.76 1.34
N GLU A 257 12.85 -30.75 1.17
CA GLU A 257 12.15 -29.87 0.21
C GLU A 257 11.34 -28.77 0.91
N GLY A 258 11.74 -28.27 2.09
CA GLY A 258 10.91 -27.29 2.76
C GLY A 258 11.49 -26.64 4.01
N ILE A 259 10.64 -25.85 4.66
CA ILE A 259 10.88 -25.27 5.98
C ILE A 259 10.56 -26.34 7.02
N THR A 260 11.57 -26.74 7.79
CA THR A 260 11.43 -27.78 8.81
C THR A 260 11.06 -27.21 10.18
N ALA A 261 11.53 -26.00 10.51
CA ALA A 261 11.12 -25.32 11.72
C ALA A 261 11.24 -23.79 11.62
N VAL A 262 10.45 -23.14 12.44
CA VAL A 262 10.57 -21.70 12.75
C VAL A 262 11.00 -21.60 14.22
N ARG A 263 12.11 -20.88 14.45
CA ARG A 263 12.63 -20.65 15.81
C ARG A 263 12.47 -19.18 16.16
N PHE A 264 12.03 -18.94 17.38
CA PHE A 264 11.93 -17.60 17.97
C PHE A 264 11.95 -17.73 19.49
N ARG A 265 12.69 -16.85 20.15
CA ARG A 265 12.95 -16.98 21.59
C ARG A 265 13.46 -18.42 21.89
N ASP A 266 12.94 -19.09 22.92
CA ASP A 266 13.29 -20.47 23.25
C ASP A 266 12.35 -21.52 22.61
N GLN A 267 11.54 -21.11 21.63
CA GLN A 267 10.58 -21.99 20.97
C GLN A 267 11.09 -22.47 19.61
N ARG A 268 10.75 -23.70 19.28
CA ARG A 268 10.95 -24.33 17.97
C ARG A 268 9.64 -24.96 17.53
N VAL A 269 9.09 -24.47 16.42
CA VAL A 269 7.80 -24.89 15.87
C VAL A 269 7.99 -25.49 14.48
N GLU A 270 7.48 -26.67 14.25
CA GLU A 270 7.49 -27.33 12.93
C GLU A 270 6.21 -26.96 12.17
N PRO A 271 6.28 -26.12 11.11
CA PRO A 271 5.09 -25.68 10.42
C PRO A 271 4.59 -26.75 9.42
N ALA A 272 3.27 -26.92 9.30
CA ALA A 272 2.69 -27.55 8.12
C ALA A 272 2.88 -26.65 6.88
N TRP A 273 2.66 -25.35 7.06
CA TRP A 273 2.90 -24.30 6.09
C TRP A 273 3.50 -23.07 6.78
N LEU A 274 4.46 -22.43 6.12
CA LEU A 274 4.95 -21.11 6.49
C LEU A 274 4.37 -20.07 5.52
N VAL A 275 3.61 -19.11 6.05
CA VAL A 275 3.08 -17.97 5.31
C VAL A 275 3.88 -16.73 5.68
N TRP A 276 4.63 -16.18 4.72
CA TRP A 276 5.52 -15.05 4.94
C TRP A 276 4.91 -13.76 4.42
N THR A 277 4.74 -12.75 5.28
CA THR A 277 4.18 -11.44 4.90
C THR A 277 5.15 -10.28 5.07
N ALA A 278 6.36 -10.54 5.55
CA ALA A 278 7.44 -9.56 5.71
C ALA A 278 8.21 -9.34 4.39
N PRO A 279 9.14 -8.37 4.31
CA PRO A 279 9.89 -8.09 3.09
C PRO A 279 10.66 -9.31 2.54
N PRO A 280 10.80 -9.41 1.18
CA PRO A 280 11.56 -10.50 0.54
C PRO A 280 13.02 -10.59 0.98
N GLY A 281 13.64 -9.45 1.32
CA GLY A 281 15.01 -9.41 1.83
C GLY A 281 15.17 -10.14 3.15
N ASP A 282 14.21 -9.98 4.07
CA ASP A 282 14.23 -10.66 5.37
C ASP A 282 14.07 -12.18 5.19
N LEU A 283 13.18 -12.60 4.27
CA LEU A 283 13.03 -14.02 3.92
C LEU A 283 14.29 -14.60 3.29
N ALA A 284 14.86 -13.90 2.30
CA ALA A 284 16.09 -14.35 1.65
C ALA A 284 17.24 -14.51 2.67
N SER A 285 17.40 -13.54 3.58
CA SER A 285 18.39 -13.60 4.66
C SER A 285 18.15 -14.79 5.57
N GLY A 286 16.90 -15.02 6.01
CA GLY A 286 16.53 -16.15 6.87
C GLY A 286 16.72 -17.52 6.22
N LEU A 287 16.70 -17.59 4.88
CA LEU A 287 16.92 -18.81 4.10
C LEU A 287 18.36 -18.96 3.60
N GLY A 288 19.27 -18.02 3.88
CA GLY A 288 20.64 -18.01 3.37
C GLY A 288 20.71 -17.84 1.84
N LEU A 289 19.70 -17.21 1.23
CA LEU A 289 19.63 -16.94 -0.20
C LEU A 289 20.25 -15.57 -0.54
N GLU A 290 20.65 -15.41 -1.80
CA GLU A 290 21.05 -14.10 -2.31
C GLU A 290 19.91 -13.09 -2.19
N LEU A 291 20.22 -11.90 -1.66
CA LEU A 291 19.23 -10.83 -1.47
C LEU A 291 18.68 -10.35 -2.83
N PRO A 292 17.37 -10.30 -3.01
CA PRO A 292 16.79 -9.75 -4.21
C PRO A 292 17.01 -8.23 -4.29
N ARG A 293 17.27 -7.71 -5.49
CA ARG A 293 17.33 -6.26 -5.74
C ARG A 293 15.93 -5.68 -5.88
N LEU A 294 15.18 -5.72 -4.78
CA LEU A 294 13.81 -5.24 -4.66
C LEU A 294 13.78 -4.10 -3.65
N ASP A 295 13.74 -2.87 -4.16
CA ASP A 295 13.84 -1.67 -3.35
C ASP A 295 12.50 -1.33 -2.67
N PHE A 296 12.57 -0.91 -1.40
CA PHE A 296 11.46 -0.31 -0.68
C PHE A 296 11.80 1.12 -0.26
N LEU A 297 10.81 1.98 -0.27
CA LEU A 297 10.89 3.28 0.40
C LEU A 297 10.47 3.15 1.86
N SER A 298 11.17 3.86 2.70
CA SER A 298 10.71 4.20 4.04
C SER A 298 9.78 5.42 3.98
N LEU A 299 8.98 5.59 5.01
CA LEU A 299 8.09 6.73 5.15
C LEU A 299 8.44 7.44 6.46
N LEU A 300 8.83 8.70 6.34
CA LEU A 300 8.98 9.59 7.49
C LEU A 300 7.62 10.23 7.73
N ILE A 301 7.08 10.02 8.91
CA ILE A 301 5.82 10.58 9.36
C ILE A 301 6.10 11.69 10.37
N PHE A 302 5.55 12.86 10.12
CA PHE A 302 5.58 13.95 11.09
C PHE A 302 4.15 14.23 11.52
N ASN A 303 3.80 13.79 12.73
CA ASN A 303 2.50 14.05 13.34
C ASN A 303 2.58 15.39 14.06
N VAL A 304 1.82 16.36 13.58
CA VAL A 304 1.86 17.77 14.03
C VAL A 304 0.60 18.09 14.82
N GLU A 305 0.77 18.47 16.08
CA GLU A 305 -0.30 19.00 16.93
C GLU A 305 -0.44 20.51 16.68
N VAL A 306 -1.66 20.97 16.42
CA VAL A 306 -1.94 22.36 16.03
C VAL A 306 -2.97 22.99 16.97
N ALA A 307 -2.66 24.16 17.51
CA ALA A 307 -3.60 25.01 18.25
C ALA A 307 -4.65 25.59 17.29
N GLY A 308 -5.94 25.41 17.65
CA GLY A 308 -7.05 25.84 16.81
C GLY A 308 -7.26 24.93 15.59
N LEU A 309 -8.19 25.30 14.72
CA LEU A 309 -8.63 24.49 13.58
C LEU A 309 -7.90 24.87 12.31
N VAL A 310 -7.64 23.86 11.48
CA VAL A 310 -7.12 24.04 10.11
C VAL A 310 -8.30 24.05 9.14
N GLU A 311 -8.42 25.15 8.38
CA GLU A 311 -9.57 25.37 7.49
C GLU A 311 -9.41 24.57 6.18
N THR A 312 -9.77 23.30 6.23
CA THR A 312 -9.81 22.43 5.04
C THR A 312 -10.91 21.37 5.17
N PRO A 313 -11.70 21.10 4.12
CA PRO A 313 -12.63 19.97 4.11
C PRO A 313 -11.98 18.65 3.71
N ASN A 314 -10.70 18.67 3.31
CA ASN A 314 -10.03 17.51 2.75
C ASN A 314 -9.67 16.51 3.85
N GLN A 315 -9.79 15.22 3.57
CA GLN A 315 -9.17 14.18 4.39
C GLN A 315 -7.67 14.10 4.12
N TRP A 316 -7.24 14.37 2.88
CA TRP A 316 -5.81 14.44 2.53
C TRP A 316 -5.54 15.35 1.33
N THR A 317 -4.32 15.83 1.25
CA THR A 317 -3.80 16.64 0.14
C THR A 317 -2.47 16.06 -0.35
N TYR A 318 -2.33 15.89 -1.67
CA TYR A 318 -1.07 15.57 -2.32
C TYR A 318 -0.29 16.84 -2.66
N PHE A 319 1.03 16.82 -2.56
CA PHE A 319 1.90 17.95 -2.88
C PHE A 319 2.77 17.60 -4.07
N SER A 320 2.43 18.17 -5.24
CA SER A 320 3.13 17.88 -6.50
C SER A 320 4.38 18.73 -6.72
N ASP A 321 4.57 19.81 -5.96
CA ASP A 321 5.74 20.66 -6.08
C ASP A 321 7.00 19.90 -5.67
N ALA A 322 7.99 19.86 -6.58
CA ALA A 322 9.25 19.14 -6.36
C ALA A 322 10.16 19.81 -5.31
N ASN A 323 9.94 21.12 -5.03
CA ASN A 323 10.73 21.85 -4.05
C ASN A 323 10.29 21.59 -2.61
N LEU A 324 9.13 20.97 -2.40
CA LEU A 324 8.64 20.59 -1.08
C LEU A 324 9.08 19.15 -0.75
N ALA A 325 9.55 18.92 0.47
CA ALA A 325 9.80 17.57 0.98
C ALA A 325 8.48 16.81 1.19
N ILE A 326 7.43 17.53 1.56
CA ILE A 326 6.09 16.97 1.81
C ILE A 326 5.57 16.28 0.55
N SER A 327 5.19 15.00 0.69
CA SER A 327 4.54 14.22 -0.37
C SER A 327 3.03 14.23 -0.24
N ARG A 328 2.51 14.10 0.99
CA ARG A 328 1.08 14.06 1.32
C ARG A 328 0.86 14.54 2.75
N ILE A 329 -0.29 15.15 2.99
CA ILE A 329 -0.77 15.46 4.35
C ILE A 329 -2.14 14.84 4.49
N SER A 330 -2.41 14.18 5.60
CA SER A 330 -3.76 13.80 6.03
C SER A 330 -4.20 14.58 7.27
N PHE A 331 -5.51 14.79 7.35
CA PHE A 331 -6.17 15.62 8.38
C PHE A 331 -7.06 14.71 9.23
N PRO A 332 -6.59 14.20 10.37
CA PRO A 332 -7.33 13.23 11.20
C PRO A 332 -8.75 13.68 11.55
N ARG A 333 -8.95 14.93 11.95
CA ARG A 333 -10.26 15.48 12.28
C ARG A 333 -11.31 15.29 11.18
N ASN A 334 -10.89 15.33 9.91
CA ASN A 334 -11.78 15.19 8.76
C ASN A 334 -12.08 13.71 8.40
N PHE A 335 -11.41 12.75 9.03
CA PHE A 335 -11.83 11.34 9.06
C PHE A 335 -12.79 11.09 10.21
N HIS A 336 -12.43 11.50 11.41
CA HIS A 336 -13.32 11.39 12.57
C HIS A 336 -12.98 12.45 13.63
N PRO A 337 -13.97 13.23 14.15
CA PRO A 337 -13.71 14.32 15.10
C PRO A 337 -13.01 13.87 16.39
N ARG A 338 -13.20 12.62 16.83
CA ARG A 338 -12.58 12.07 18.05
C ARG A 338 -11.09 11.78 17.91
N LEU A 339 -10.49 11.93 16.72
CA LEU A 339 -9.06 11.70 16.53
C LEU A 339 -8.19 12.85 17.04
N VAL A 340 -8.80 13.99 17.34
CA VAL A 340 -8.11 15.17 17.87
C VAL A 340 -8.90 15.79 19.02
N PRO A 341 -8.24 16.49 19.96
CA PRO A 341 -8.93 17.20 21.04
C PRO A 341 -9.84 18.31 20.51
N SER A 342 -10.91 18.61 21.23
CA SER A 342 -11.82 19.71 20.89
C SER A 342 -11.08 21.05 20.82
N GLY A 343 -11.33 21.82 19.75
CA GLY A 343 -10.69 23.12 19.54
C GLY A 343 -9.26 23.07 19.03
N LYS A 344 -8.72 21.87 18.77
CA LYS A 344 -7.40 21.64 18.15
C LYS A 344 -7.51 20.89 16.83
N ASP A 345 -6.42 20.82 16.12
CA ASP A 345 -6.29 20.01 14.90
C ASP A 345 -4.98 19.23 14.87
N GLY A 346 -4.91 18.24 14.00
CA GLY A 346 -3.74 17.43 13.76
C GLY A 346 -3.43 17.28 12.28
N LEU A 347 -2.16 17.18 11.94
CA LEU A 347 -1.68 16.92 10.59
C LEU A 347 -0.74 15.72 10.61
N CYS A 348 -1.03 14.69 9.82
CA CYS A 348 -0.06 13.62 9.57
C CYS A 348 0.62 13.90 8.24
N VAL A 349 1.88 14.33 8.30
CA VAL A 349 2.69 14.74 7.15
C VAL A 349 3.61 13.60 6.73
N GLU A 350 3.56 13.23 5.47
CA GLU A 350 4.34 12.16 4.89
C GLU A 350 5.47 12.68 4.01
N VAL A 351 6.68 12.19 4.27
CA VAL A 351 7.88 12.39 3.45
C VAL A 351 8.45 11.01 3.13
N THR A 352 8.58 10.67 1.86
CA THR A 352 9.21 9.41 1.45
C THR A 352 10.72 9.49 1.62
N TRP A 353 11.35 8.35 1.93
CA TRP A 353 12.78 8.27 2.17
C TRP A 353 13.39 7.03 1.54
N PRO A 354 14.49 7.13 0.76
CA PRO A 354 15.13 5.99 0.13
C PRO A 354 16.14 5.34 1.08
N GLY A 355 16.24 4.02 1.02
CA GLY A 355 17.28 3.26 1.77
C GLY A 355 17.06 3.22 3.28
N ALA A 356 18.17 3.20 4.03
CA ALA A 356 18.16 3.12 5.48
C ALA A 356 17.53 4.36 6.13
N PRO A 357 16.86 4.21 7.31
CA PRO A 357 16.32 5.34 8.05
C PRO A 357 17.35 6.44 8.31
N PRO A 358 16.96 7.74 8.24
CA PRO A 358 17.88 8.82 8.55
C PRO A 358 18.27 8.81 10.04
N PRO A 359 19.46 9.30 10.39
CA PRO A 359 19.83 9.52 11.79
C PRO A 359 18.84 10.50 12.48
N ALA A 360 18.68 10.38 13.80
CA ALA A 360 17.74 11.21 14.58
C ALA A 360 17.93 12.72 14.36
N LYS A 361 19.18 13.20 14.21
CA LYS A 361 19.48 14.60 13.90
C LYS A 361 18.90 15.03 12.56
N GLU A 362 19.00 14.19 11.56
CA GLU A 362 18.46 14.47 10.22
C GLU A 362 16.93 14.40 10.23
N LEU A 363 16.34 13.43 10.92
CA LEU A 363 14.88 13.34 11.10
C LEU A 363 14.34 14.62 11.74
N LYS A 364 15.00 15.14 12.78
CA LYS A 364 14.64 16.41 13.42
C LYS A 364 14.73 17.58 12.44
N ARG A 365 15.81 17.68 11.64
CA ARG A 365 16.01 18.72 10.64
C ARG A 365 14.89 18.72 9.59
N ILE A 366 14.51 17.52 9.12
CA ILE A 366 13.39 17.37 8.17
C ILE A 366 12.07 17.80 8.83
N GLY A 367 11.84 17.48 10.11
CA GLY A 367 10.67 17.94 10.84
C GLY A 367 10.58 19.48 10.92
N GLU A 368 11.71 20.17 11.16
CA GLU A 368 11.78 21.63 11.15
C GLU A 368 11.49 22.21 9.76
N GLN A 369 12.00 21.56 8.70
CA GLN A 369 11.69 21.89 7.30
C GLN A 369 10.19 21.73 7.00
N VAL A 370 9.59 20.62 7.42
CA VAL A 370 8.15 20.35 7.26
C VAL A 370 7.31 21.46 7.87
N VAL A 371 7.64 21.95 9.08
CA VAL A 371 6.92 23.07 9.71
C VAL A 371 7.02 24.35 8.86
N GLY A 372 8.20 24.65 8.33
CA GLY A 372 8.37 25.80 7.42
C GLY A 372 7.59 25.64 6.10
N GLU A 373 7.51 24.42 5.57
CA GLU A 373 6.73 24.12 4.36
C GLU A 373 5.22 24.22 4.62
N LEU A 374 4.72 23.79 5.79
CA LEU A 374 3.30 23.95 6.19
C LEU A 374 2.89 25.43 6.23
N GLU A 375 3.76 26.30 6.72
CA GLU A 375 3.55 27.76 6.71
C GLU A 375 3.61 28.32 5.29
N ALA A 376 4.61 27.93 4.49
CA ALA A 376 4.80 28.40 3.12
C ALA A 376 3.63 28.05 2.18
N VAL A 377 2.96 26.90 2.40
CA VAL A 377 1.78 26.48 1.64
C VAL A 377 0.46 27.03 2.23
N GLY A 378 0.52 27.83 3.28
CA GLY A 378 -0.62 28.52 3.89
C GLY A 378 -1.58 27.59 4.66
N LEU A 379 -1.10 26.47 5.19
CA LEU A 379 -1.92 25.55 5.97
C LEU A 379 -1.93 25.89 7.46
N VAL A 380 -0.77 26.17 8.03
CA VAL A 380 -0.62 26.42 9.48
C VAL A 380 0.45 27.47 9.70
N ASP A 381 0.13 28.50 10.46
CA ASP A 381 1.14 29.46 10.93
C ASP A 381 2.06 28.74 11.93
N ARG A 382 3.36 28.96 11.83
CA ARG A 382 4.36 28.30 12.68
C ARG A 382 4.08 28.45 14.17
N GLY A 383 3.56 29.63 14.59
CA GLY A 383 3.21 29.93 15.97
C GLY A 383 2.04 29.08 16.53
N ARG A 384 1.29 28.40 15.66
CA ARG A 384 0.20 27.49 16.04
C ARG A 384 0.65 26.04 16.19
N VAL A 385 1.86 25.68 15.78
CA VAL A 385 2.42 24.34 15.94
C VAL A 385 2.83 24.13 17.40
N GLU A 386 2.14 23.24 18.10
CA GLU A 386 2.42 22.94 19.51
C GLU A 386 3.52 21.89 19.65
N ARG A 387 3.43 20.81 18.86
CA ARG A 387 4.39 19.70 18.87
C ARG A 387 4.51 19.05 17.50
N VAL A 388 5.67 18.44 17.27
CA VAL A 388 5.95 17.62 16.07
C VAL A 388 6.57 16.31 16.55
N HIS A 389 5.93 15.21 16.22
CA HIS A 389 6.41 13.85 16.50
C HIS A 389 6.91 13.23 15.20
N GLY A 390 8.18 12.83 15.18
CA GLY A 390 8.82 12.23 14.01
C GLY A 390 8.91 10.71 14.16
N GLU A 391 8.30 9.97 13.23
CA GLU A 391 8.29 8.52 13.20
C GLU A 391 8.85 8.00 11.87
N VAL A 392 9.43 6.80 11.89
CA VAL A 392 9.98 6.16 10.69
C VAL A 392 9.32 4.81 10.47
N ILE A 393 8.74 4.63 9.30
CA ILE A 393 8.14 3.38 8.85
C ILE A 393 9.03 2.80 7.74
N THR A 394 9.75 1.74 8.05
CA THR A 394 10.60 1.06 7.07
C THR A 394 9.78 0.17 6.14
N GLY A 395 10.20 0.06 4.87
CA GLY A 395 9.58 -0.87 3.92
C GLY A 395 8.13 -0.55 3.57
N ALA A 396 7.73 0.74 3.59
CA ALA A 396 6.34 1.15 3.37
C ALA A 396 5.84 0.95 1.94
N TYR A 397 6.71 1.24 0.95
CA TYR A 397 6.33 1.20 -0.47
C TYR A 397 7.36 0.45 -1.31
N PRO A 398 6.99 -0.66 -1.99
CA PRO A 398 7.84 -1.27 -2.99
C PRO A 398 8.05 -0.31 -4.18
N VAL A 399 9.27 -0.24 -4.70
CA VAL A 399 9.64 0.63 -5.84
C VAL A 399 9.80 -0.23 -7.08
N TYR A 400 8.97 0.00 -8.08
CA TYR A 400 8.99 -0.76 -9.32
C TYR A 400 10.03 -0.21 -10.29
N ARG A 401 11.32 -0.54 -10.06
CA ARG A 401 12.39 -0.24 -11.02
C ARG A 401 12.19 -1.03 -12.33
N MET A 402 12.83 -0.58 -13.42
CA MET A 402 12.67 -1.23 -14.73
C MET A 402 12.92 -2.74 -14.73
N ASP A 403 13.85 -3.20 -13.91
CA ASP A 403 14.23 -4.62 -13.82
C ASP A 403 13.49 -5.40 -12.73
N TYR A 404 12.58 -4.77 -11.96
CA TYR A 404 11.91 -5.43 -10.84
C TYR A 404 11.17 -6.72 -11.22
N PRO A 405 10.53 -6.85 -12.41
CA PRO A 405 9.85 -8.09 -12.75
C PRO A 405 10.81 -9.28 -12.85
N ARG A 406 11.99 -9.05 -13.45
CA ARG A 406 13.05 -10.08 -13.53
C ARG A 406 13.62 -10.42 -12.16
N GLN A 407 13.84 -9.42 -11.31
CA GLN A 407 14.35 -9.62 -9.94
C GLN A 407 13.34 -10.40 -9.10
N LEU A 408 12.05 -10.05 -9.18
CA LEU A 408 10.99 -10.75 -8.48
C LEU A 408 10.84 -12.20 -8.97
N ALA A 409 10.83 -12.42 -10.29
CA ALA A 409 10.75 -13.75 -10.88
C ALA A 409 11.95 -14.62 -10.48
N ALA A 410 13.17 -14.07 -10.49
CA ALA A 410 14.37 -14.77 -10.03
C ALA A 410 14.29 -15.12 -8.53
N PHE A 411 13.77 -14.22 -7.71
CA PHE A 411 13.56 -14.48 -6.29
C PHE A 411 12.53 -15.60 -6.07
N VAL A 412 11.37 -15.54 -6.73
CA VAL A 412 10.34 -16.58 -6.66
C VAL A 412 10.88 -17.94 -7.11
N HIS A 413 11.72 -17.95 -8.15
CA HIS A 413 12.37 -19.19 -8.59
C HIS A 413 13.30 -19.80 -7.53
N ARG A 414 14.03 -18.96 -6.77
CA ARG A 414 14.87 -19.43 -5.65
C ARG A 414 14.05 -19.99 -4.48
N LEU A 415 12.79 -19.58 -4.35
CA LEU A 415 11.89 -20.12 -3.33
C LEU A 415 11.26 -21.46 -3.73
N SER A 416 11.37 -21.88 -5.00
CA SER A 416 10.73 -23.12 -5.50
C SER A 416 11.12 -24.42 -4.78
N PRO A 417 12.31 -24.58 -4.15
CA PRO A 417 12.61 -25.76 -3.36
C PRO A 417 11.81 -25.88 -2.04
N PHE A 418 11.22 -24.77 -1.56
CA PHE A 418 10.52 -24.77 -0.27
C PHE A 418 9.03 -25.05 -0.47
N ALA A 419 8.66 -26.33 -0.57
CA ALA A 419 7.31 -26.77 -0.95
C ALA A 419 6.19 -26.32 0.01
N ASN A 420 6.52 -25.98 1.27
CA ASN A 420 5.56 -25.51 2.28
C ASN A 420 5.71 -24.02 2.63
N LEU A 421 6.35 -23.22 1.76
CA LEU A 421 6.49 -21.79 1.92
C LEU A 421 5.54 -21.04 0.99
N LEU A 422 4.86 -20.02 1.51
CA LEU A 422 3.98 -19.12 0.78
C LEU A 422 4.33 -17.69 1.14
N CYS A 423 4.29 -16.78 0.16
CA CYS A 423 4.41 -15.35 0.44
C CYS A 423 3.07 -14.65 0.23
N LEU A 424 2.74 -13.67 1.06
CA LEU A 424 1.44 -13.02 1.08
C LEU A 424 1.56 -11.53 1.37
N GLY A 425 0.67 -10.74 0.76
CA GLY A 425 0.47 -9.33 1.07
C GLY A 425 1.55 -8.40 0.51
N ARG A 426 1.42 -7.09 0.82
CA ARG A 426 2.22 -6.02 0.22
C ARG A 426 3.73 -6.27 0.26
N CYS A 427 4.26 -6.58 1.42
CA CYS A 427 5.70 -6.79 1.58
C CYS A 427 6.11 -8.16 1.06
N GLY A 428 5.41 -9.23 1.46
CA GLY A 428 5.79 -10.60 1.11
C GLY A 428 5.79 -10.89 -0.38
N THR A 429 4.93 -10.23 -1.16
CA THR A 429 4.84 -10.41 -2.62
C THR A 429 5.39 -9.24 -3.42
N PHE A 430 6.01 -8.25 -2.77
CA PHE A 430 6.49 -7.03 -3.42
C PHE A 430 5.40 -6.29 -4.21
N TRP A 431 4.18 -6.25 -3.68
CA TRP A 431 3.02 -5.71 -4.36
C TRP A 431 2.47 -4.45 -3.69
N TYR A 432 2.53 -3.31 -4.37
CA TYR A 432 1.94 -2.06 -3.87
C TYR A 432 0.42 -2.11 -3.94
N ASN A 433 -0.23 -2.63 -2.90
CA ASN A 433 -1.66 -2.87 -2.80
C ASN A 433 -2.37 -2.00 -1.74
N ASN A 434 -3.70 -2.00 -1.72
CA ASN A 434 -4.52 -1.43 -0.66
C ASN A 434 -4.91 -2.50 0.38
N MET A 435 -5.61 -2.06 1.44
CA MET A 435 -6.06 -2.96 2.51
C MET A 435 -7.07 -4.00 2.01
N ASP A 436 -7.98 -3.63 1.12
CA ASP A 436 -8.96 -4.54 0.53
C ASP A 436 -8.30 -5.61 -0.34
N ASP A 437 -7.29 -5.26 -1.12
CA ASP A 437 -6.48 -6.24 -1.86
C ASP A 437 -5.77 -7.22 -0.91
N SER A 438 -5.26 -6.73 0.23
CA SER A 438 -4.63 -7.57 1.26
C SER A 438 -5.63 -8.49 1.94
N ILE A 439 -6.86 -8.03 2.17
CA ILE A 439 -7.96 -8.87 2.68
C ILE A 439 -8.30 -9.96 1.67
N GLU A 440 -8.48 -9.62 0.40
CA GLU A 440 -8.77 -10.61 -0.66
C GLU A 440 -7.68 -11.66 -0.77
N ALA A 441 -6.41 -11.26 -0.76
CA ALA A 441 -5.29 -12.20 -0.80
C ALA A 441 -5.29 -13.16 0.40
N GLY A 442 -5.61 -12.66 1.61
CA GLY A 442 -5.75 -13.49 2.80
C GLY A 442 -6.91 -14.49 2.72
N LEU A 443 -8.06 -14.05 2.19
CA LEU A 443 -9.22 -14.91 1.94
C LEU A 443 -8.91 -16.02 0.92
N ASP A 444 -8.24 -15.66 -0.18
CA ASP A 444 -7.87 -16.61 -1.23
C ASP A 444 -6.86 -17.65 -0.74
N LEU A 445 -5.85 -17.21 0.03
CA LEU A 445 -4.90 -18.12 0.66
C LEU A 445 -5.59 -19.11 1.61
N ALA A 446 -6.46 -18.62 2.49
CA ALA A 446 -7.17 -19.47 3.44
C ALA A 446 -8.10 -20.46 2.73
N GLN A 447 -8.76 -20.04 1.66
CA GLN A 447 -9.58 -20.95 0.84
C GLN A 447 -8.74 -22.03 0.18
N ALA A 448 -7.56 -21.70 -0.33
CA ALA A 448 -6.69 -22.64 -0.99
C ALA A 448 -6.10 -23.69 -0.03
N LEU A 449 -5.66 -23.25 1.15
CA LEU A 449 -5.08 -24.17 2.14
C LEU A 449 -6.11 -25.08 2.81
N ALA A 450 -7.35 -24.63 2.99
CA ALA A 450 -8.42 -25.41 3.60
C ALA A 450 -9.22 -26.26 2.59
N GLY A 451 -9.05 -26.01 1.29
CA GLY A 451 -9.71 -26.73 0.21
C GLY A 451 -8.94 -27.98 -0.26
N PRO A 452 -9.30 -28.53 -1.43
CA PRO A 452 -8.63 -29.73 -2.00
C PRO A 452 -7.18 -29.47 -2.46
N GLY A 453 -6.58 -28.36 -2.07
CA GLY A 453 -5.18 -28.01 -2.30
C GLY A 453 -4.99 -26.80 -3.23
N PRO A 454 -3.73 -26.36 -3.43
CA PRO A 454 -3.36 -25.18 -4.21
C PRO A 454 -3.85 -25.18 -5.67
N SER A 455 -4.09 -26.36 -6.27
CA SER A 455 -4.65 -26.50 -7.61
C SER A 455 -6.08 -25.98 -7.78
N ALA A 456 -6.79 -25.69 -6.67
CA ALA A 456 -8.13 -25.11 -6.69
C ALA A 456 -8.16 -23.58 -6.79
N LEU A 457 -7.00 -22.92 -6.72
CA LEU A 457 -6.90 -21.49 -7.02
C LEU A 457 -7.11 -21.30 -8.52
N CYS A 458 -8.24 -20.68 -8.85
CA CYS A 458 -8.64 -20.44 -10.24
C CYS A 458 -7.55 -19.68 -11.01
N PRO A 459 -7.05 -20.21 -12.15
CA PRO A 459 -5.98 -19.57 -12.94
C PRO A 459 -6.35 -18.23 -13.56
N GLN A 460 -7.58 -17.76 -13.39
CA GLN A 460 -8.14 -16.60 -14.08
C GLN A 460 -8.09 -15.27 -13.30
N ARG A 461 -7.54 -15.25 -12.08
CA ARG A 461 -7.29 -13.99 -11.36
C ARG A 461 -5.80 -13.72 -11.29
N GLU A 462 -5.34 -12.81 -12.13
CA GLU A 462 -4.04 -12.14 -12.06
C GLU A 462 -3.91 -11.34 -10.75
N HIS A 463 -3.84 -12.03 -9.60
CA HIS A 463 -3.68 -11.37 -8.32
C HIS A 463 -2.29 -11.68 -7.77
N ALA A 464 -1.43 -10.65 -7.90
CA ALA A 464 -0.09 -10.61 -7.33
C ALA A 464 -0.03 -10.78 -5.78
N GLY A 465 -1.13 -11.15 -5.13
CA GLY A 465 -1.26 -11.21 -3.68
C GLY A 465 -0.74 -12.45 -2.99
N VAL A 466 -0.48 -13.54 -3.73
CA VAL A 466 0.04 -14.79 -3.17
C VAL A 466 1.09 -15.38 -4.11
N ILE A 467 2.27 -15.72 -3.58
CA ILE A 467 3.32 -16.43 -4.31
C ILE A 467 3.37 -17.87 -3.83
N TRP A 468 3.26 -18.82 -4.77
CA TRP A 468 3.34 -20.26 -4.56
C TRP A 468 4.65 -20.78 -5.15
N PRO A 469 5.68 -21.12 -4.37
CA PRO A 469 6.99 -21.49 -4.90
C PRO A 469 7.06 -22.86 -5.57
N ALA A 470 6.21 -23.82 -5.16
CA ALA A 470 6.34 -25.21 -5.57
C ALA A 470 5.36 -25.61 -6.70
N GLY A 471 5.89 -25.91 -7.88
CA GLY A 471 5.34 -26.89 -8.81
C GLY A 471 4.23 -26.49 -9.76
N GLN A 472 3.73 -25.25 -9.78
CA GLN A 472 2.76 -24.78 -10.78
C GLN A 472 3.37 -23.68 -11.64
N ARG A 473 4.12 -24.09 -12.64
CA ARG A 473 4.97 -23.25 -13.51
C ARG A 473 4.32 -22.90 -14.82
N ASP A 474 3.08 -22.75 -14.95
CA ASP A 474 2.56 -22.19 -16.18
C ASP A 474 1.73 -20.98 -15.84
N GLU A 475 2.23 -19.82 -16.25
CA GLU A 475 1.58 -18.51 -16.26
C GLU A 475 1.77 -17.57 -15.05
N PHE A 476 3.02 -17.22 -14.71
CA PHE A 476 3.30 -15.86 -14.29
C PHE A 476 3.40 -14.98 -15.54
N ARG A 477 2.30 -14.60 -16.12
CA ARG A 477 2.24 -13.45 -17.03
C ARG A 477 2.07 -12.20 -16.17
N LEU A 478 3.19 -11.52 -15.94
CA LEU A 478 3.19 -10.13 -15.53
C LEU A 478 2.67 -9.30 -16.71
N THR A 479 1.36 -9.09 -16.81
CA THR A 479 0.74 -8.13 -17.73
C THR A 479 0.53 -6.79 -17.03
#